data_b939ed00b303760ce7783af1e494964e
#
_entry.id   b939ed00b303760ce7783af1e494964e
#
_cell.length_a   1.000
_cell.length_b   1.000
_cell.length_c   1.000
_cell.angle_alpha   90.00
_cell.angle_beta   90.00
_cell.angle_gamma   90.00
#
_symmetry.space_group_name_H-M   'P 1'
#
loop_
_entity.id
_entity.type
_entity.pdbx_description
1 polymer ?
#
loop_
_entity_poly.entity_id
_entity_poly.type
_entity_poly.pdbx_seq_one_letter_code
_entity_poly.pdbx_strand_id
1 'polypeptide(L)'
;MIEVIDNFAPQDYFELIQNHVLSWNQEWYYQANITAGVFGKEGLGKHGFNCHVVRNKNEFLDSYDAGLLTDLLVKMKTGIGCQNILRSRLDMTVYTPGGMMCDPHVDSPDPHVATIFYMNDSDGPTVIFNERYEGSTEIDQSKLTVQKEIEPKANRLLIFDGHYLHTGHTPAHHNNRVLLNSNFN
;
A
#
# COMPACT_ATOMS: atom_id res chain seq x y z
N MET A 1 -16.00 -5.36 -2.38
CA MET A 1 -15.96 -3.99 -2.95
C MET A 1 -14.54 -3.75 -3.44
N ILE A 2 -14.37 -3.22 -4.67
CA ILE A 2 -13.09 -2.71 -5.20
C ILE A 2 -13.40 -1.41 -5.93
N GLU A 3 -12.89 -0.30 -5.43
CA GLU A 3 -13.12 1.05 -5.97
C GLU A 3 -11.78 1.73 -6.29
N VAL A 4 -11.75 2.49 -7.38
CA VAL A 4 -10.58 3.26 -7.82
C VAL A 4 -11.02 4.70 -8.07
N ILE A 5 -10.37 5.65 -7.42
CA ILE A 5 -10.69 7.08 -7.49
C ILE A 5 -9.42 7.83 -7.94
N ASP A 6 -9.45 8.41 -9.13
CA ASP A 6 -8.39 9.29 -9.62
C ASP A 6 -8.55 10.70 -9.07
N ASN A 7 -7.43 11.41 -8.90
CA ASN A 7 -7.39 12.78 -8.38
C ASN A 7 -8.10 12.92 -7.02
N PHE A 8 -7.84 11.99 -6.11
CA PHE A 8 -8.53 11.89 -4.82
C PHE A 8 -8.26 13.08 -3.90
N ALA A 9 -7.01 13.50 -3.79
CA ALA A 9 -6.64 14.69 -3.02
C ALA A 9 -6.74 15.96 -3.87
N PRO A 10 -7.05 17.14 -3.29
CA PRO A 10 -6.86 18.41 -3.96
C PRO A 10 -5.44 18.54 -4.52
N GLN A 11 -5.30 19.07 -5.72
CA GLN A 11 -4.04 19.03 -6.47
C GLN A 11 -2.87 19.70 -5.72
N ASP A 12 -3.10 20.85 -5.14
CA ASP A 12 -2.12 21.62 -4.38
C ASP A 12 -1.63 20.86 -3.12
N TYR A 13 -2.56 20.20 -2.43
CA TYR A 13 -2.24 19.36 -1.27
C TYR A 13 -1.51 18.08 -1.70
N PHE A 14 -1.92 17.47 -2.80
CA PHE A 14 -1.22 16.31 -3.35
C PHE A 14 0.23 16.64 -3.73
N GLU A 15 0.45 17.75 -4.42
CA GLU A 15 1.78 18.22 -4.79
C GLU A 15 2.68 18.48 -3.57
N LEU A 16 2.12 19.03 -2.50
CA LEU A 16 2.84 19.23 -1.24
C LEU A 16 3.31 17.89 -0.65
N ILE A 17 2.40 16.89 -0.57
CA ILE A 17 2.72 15.54 -0.09
C ILE A 17 3.75 14.88 -1.00
N GLN A 18 3.50 14.87 -2.30
CA GLN A 18 4.34 14.21 -3.29
C GLN A 18 5.77 14.77 -3.28
N ASN A 19 5.91 16.11 -3.28
CA ASN A 19 7.21 16.78 -3.25
C ASN A 19 8.01 16.43 -1.99
N HIS A 20 7.35 16.22 -0.85
CA HIS A 20 8.03 15.78 0.36
C HIS A 20 8.40 14.30 0.29
N VAL A 21 7.43 13.43 0.03
CA VAL A 21 7.61 11.97 0.05
C VAL A 21 8.60 11.47 -1.00
N LEU A 22 8.69 12.16 -2.15
CA LEU A 22 9.65 11.82 -3.21
C LEU A 22 10.98 12.60 -3.10
N SER A 23 11.14 13.41 -2.07
CA SER A 23 12.38 14.16 -1.86
C SER A 23 13.48 13.31 -1.22
N TRP A 24 14.71 13.82 -1.31
CA TRP A 24 15.86 13.24 -0.62
C TRP A 24 15.83 13.42 0.92
N ASN A 25 14.92 14.25 1.43
CA ASN A 25 14.73 14.46 2.87
C ASN A 25 13.81 13.41 3.50
N GLN A 26 13.10 12.60 2.70
CA GLN A 26 12.23 11.56 3.21
C GLN A 26 13.05 10.46 3.87
N GLU A 27 12.75 10.14 5.12
CA GLU A 27 13.35 9.02 5.82
C GLU A 27 12.73 7.70 5.40
N TRP A 28 13.57 6.75 4.99
CA TRP A 28 13.16 5.42 4.58
C TRP A 28 13.90 4.35 5.38
N TYR A 29 13.15 3.38 5.88
CA TYR A 29 13.68 2.24 6.63
C TYR A 29 13.71 1.00 5.76
N TYR A 30 14.89 0.44 5.56
CA TYR A 30 15.10 -0.77 4.73
C TYR A 30 14.34 -1.96 5.29
N GLN A 31 13.66 -2.69 4.39
CA GLN A 31 12.98 -3.95 4.65
C GLN A 31 13.56 -5.04 3.76
N ALA A 32 14.14 -6.08 4.34
CA ALA A 32 14.69 -7.21 3.59
C ALA A 32 13.59 -7.98 2.83
N ASN A 33 12.36 -7.93 3.33
CA ASN A 33 11.17 -8.43 2.65
C ASN A 33 9.97 -7.51 2.96
N ILE A 34 9.44 -6.85 1.93
CA ILE A 34 8.32 -5.89 2.07
C ILE A 34 6.99 -6.56 2.40
N THR A 35 6.87 -7.85 2.12
CA THR A 35 5.71 -8.70 2.48
C THR A 35 5.97 -9.55 3.71
N ALA A 36 7.12 -9.38 4.39
CA ALA A 36 7.45 -10.09 5.61
C ALA A 36 6.44 -9.75 6.71
N GLY A 37 5.85 -10.77 7.26
CA GLY A 37 4.81 -10.72 8.26
C GLY A 37 4.21 -12.11 8.39
N VAL A 38 2.90 -12.20 8.36
CA VAL A 38 2.19 -13.47 8.54
C VAL A 38 2.40 -14.44 7.36
N PHE A 39 2.69 -13.94 6.14
CA PHE A 39 2.61 -14.75 4.91
C PHE A 39 3.84 -14.68 3.99
N GLY A 40 4.80 -13.76 4.23
CA GLY A 40 5.90 -13.54 3.31
C GLY A 40 7.05 -14.54 3.47
N LYS A 41 7.53 -15.10 2.37
CA LYS A 41 8.77 -15.89 2.31
C LYS A 41 9.93 -15.02 1.91
N GLU A 42 11.11 -15.25 2.53
CA GLU A 42 12.34 -14.59 2.10
C GLU A 42 12.67 -14.91 0.63
N GLY A 43 13.20 -13.95 -0.08
CA GLY A 43 13.59 -14.12 -1.48
C GLY A 43 14.31 -12.89 -2.05
N LEU A 44 15.13 -13.12 -3.05
CA LEU A 44 15.84 -12.05 -3.76
C LEU A 44 14.84 -11.11 -4.46
N GLY A 45 15.11 -9.81 -4.37
CA GLY A 45 14.31 -8.77 -5.02
C GLY A 45 13.02 -8.36 -4.28
N LYS A 46 12.68 -9.03 -3.18
CA LYS A 46 11.50 -8.69 -2.36
C LYS A 46 11.74 -7.58 -1.35
N HIS A 47 12.91 -6.97 -1.38
CA HIS A 47 13.27 -5.86 -0.50
C HIS A 47 12.60 -4.56 -0.94
N GLY A 48 12.48 -3.66 -0.01
CA GLY A 48 11.97 -2.30 -0.23
C GLY A 48 12.20 -1.44 0.99
N PHE A 49 11.41 -0.40 1.11
CA PHE A 49 11.53 0.56 2.19
C PHE A 49 10.17 0.94 2.72
N ASN A 50 10.10 1.29 3.99
CA ASN A 50 8.88 1.84 4.56
C ASN A 50 9.13 2.96 5.57
N CYS A 51 8.06 3.71 5.85
CA CYS A 51 8.00 4.68 6.94
C CYS A 51 6.59 4.64 7.53
N HIS A 52 6.49 4.34 8.84
CA HIS A 52 5.19 4.30 9.51
C HIS A 52 4.65 5.71 9.77
N VAL A 53 3.34 5.89 9.55
CA VAL A 53 2.56 7.10 9.84
C VAL A 53 1.63 6.87 11.03
N VAL A 54 0.89 5.75 11.00
CA VAL A 54 0.08 5.24 12.10
C VAL A 54 0.53 3.81 12.37
N ARG A 55 1.02 3.53 13.57
CA ARG A 55 1.55 2.21 13.92
C ARG A 55 0.47 1.27 14.44
N ASN A 56 -0.36 1.78 15.32
CA ASN A 56 -1.48 1.06 15.91
C ASN A 56 -2.73 1.95 15.88
N LYS A 57 -3.88 1.37 16.11
CA LYS A 57 -5.19 2.01 16.08
C LYS A 57 -5.18 3.47 16.55
N ASN A 58 -5.32 4.40 15.59
CA ASN A 58 -5.34 5.86 15.76
C ASN A 58 -4.09 6.47 16.45
N GLU A 59 -3.01 5.70 16.63
CA GLU A 59 -1.75 6.16 17.19
C GLU A 59 -0.86 6.71 16.07
N PHE A 60 -0.95 8.00 15.81
CA PHE A 60 -0.04 8.69 14.89
C PHE A 60 1.35 8.78 15.50
N LEU A 61 2.36 8.57 14.67
CA LEU A 61 3.73 8.83 15.09
C LEU A 61 3.97 10.35 15.20
N ASP A 62 4.87 10.73 16.10
CA ASP A 62 5.34 12.11 16.19
C ASP A 62 6.42 12.34 15.11
N SER A 63 5.96 12.58 13.89
CA SER A 63 6.80 12.77 12.71
C SER A 63 6.19 13.79 11.76
N TYR A 64 7.03 14.38 10.92
CA TYR A 64 6.57 15.30 9.89
C TYR A 64 5.61 14.62 8.91
N ASP A 65 5.89 13.36 8.51
CA ASP A 65 5.02 12.57 7.64
C ASP A 65 3.63 12.38 8.23
N ALA A 66 3.55 12.07 9.53
CA ALA A 66 2.28 11.90 10.21
C ALA A 66 1.47 13.19 10.22
N GLY A 67 2.11 14.33 10.51
CA GLY A 67 1.47 15.65 10.43
C GLY A 67 0.95 15.96 9.02
N LEU A 68 1.80 15.73 8.00
CA LEU A 68 1.47 16.01 6.60
C LEU A 68 0.34 15.13 6.06
N LEU A 69 0.27 13.86 6.46
CA LEU A 69 -0.68 12.86 5.94
C LEU A 69 -1.96 12.74 6.76
N THR A 70 -2.08 13.44 7.90
CA THR A 70 -3.24 13.33 8.79
C THR A 70 -4.56 13.65 8.07
N ASP A 71 -4.64 14.78 7.36
CA ASP A 71 -5.88 15.21 6.70
C ASP A 71 -6.28 14.24 5.58
N LEU A 72 -5.31 13.70 4.84
CA LEU A 72 -5.54 12.67 3.83
C LEU A 72 -6.15 11.40 4.44
N LEU A 73 -5.57 10.92 5.55
CA LEU A 73 -6.04 9.73 6.25
C LEU A 73 -7.44 9.94 6.87
N VAL A 74 -7.70 11.12 7.43
CA VAL A 74 -9.03 11.48 7.95
C VAL A 74 -10.06 11.54 6.83
N LYS A 75 -9.71 12.13 5.68
CA LYS A 75 -10.58 12.14 4.49
C LYS A 75 -10.90 10.74 3.99
N MET A 76 -9.90 9.85 3.89
CA MET A 76 -10.11 8.44 3.53
C MET A 76 -11.04 7.75 4.51
N LYS A 77 -10.71 7.80 5.82
CA LYS A 77 -11.49 7.18 6.89
C LYS A 77 -12.96 7.61 6.83
N THR A 78 -13.22 8.92 6.72
CA THR A 78 -14.56 9.48 6.68
C THR A 78 -15.32 9.09 5.41
N GLY A 79 -14.65 9.12 4.25
CA GLY A 79 -15.24 8.75 2.96
C GLY A 79 -15.64 7.28 2.90
N ILE A 80 -14.90 6.40 3.57
CA ILE A 80 -15.19 4.95 3.64
C ILE A 80 -16.25 4.64 4.73
N GLY A 81 -16.50 5.57 5.67
CA GLY A 81 -17.39 5.35 6.79
C GLY A 81 -16.80 4.52 7.94
N CYS A 82 -15.46 4.44 8.02
CA CYS A 82 -14.74 3.75 9.08
C CYS A 82 -14.54 4.65 10.31
N GLN A 83 -14.36 4.01 11.48
CA GLN A 83 -14.16 4.74 12.74
C GLN A 83 -12.69 4.88 13.10
N ASN A 84 -11.86 3.91 12.73
CA ASN A 84 -10.46 3.87 13.14
C ASN A 84 -9.53 3.71 11.94
N ILE A 85 -8.33 4.30 12.07
CA ILE A 85 -7.17 4.02 11.24
C ILE A 85 -6.36 2.96 11.99
N LEU A 86 -6.33 1.73 11.50
CA LEU A 86 -5.65 0.62 12.17
C LEU A 86 -4.14 0.71 12.02
N ARG A 87 -3.71 1.00 10.81
CA ARG A 87 -2.30 1.16 10.43
C ARG A 87 -2.22 2.06 9.20
N SER A 88 -1.16 2.83 9.09
CA SER A 88 -0.81 3.54 7.86
C SER A 88 0.70 3.60 7.71
N ARG A 89 1.19 3.38 6.49
CA ARG A 89 2.61 3.26 6.19
C ARG A 89 2.89 3.69 4.75
N LEU A 90 3.89 4.56 4.58
CA LEU A 90 4.51 4.78 3.28
C LEU A 90 5.34 3.54 2.92
N ASP A 91 5.18 3.05 1.72
CA ASP A 91 5.94 1.92 1.18
C ASP A 91 6.58 2.30 -0.15
N MET A 92 7.83 1.89 -0.35
CA MET A 92 8.55 2.05 -1.60
C MET A 92 9.14 0.72 -2.05
N THR A 93 8.78 0.30 -3.26
CA THR A 93 9.50 -0.73 -4.00
C THR A 93 10.35 -0.09 -5.08
N VAL A 94 11.50 -0.70 -5.38
CA VAL A 94 12.47 -0.19 -6.34
C VAL A 94 12.51 -1.04 -7.60
N TYR A 95 13.06 -0.47 -8.67
CA TYR A 95 13.27 -1.14 -9.94
C TYR A 95 13.84 -2.54 -9.76
N THR A 96 13.24 -3.49 -10.46
CA THR A 96 13.73 -4.86 -10.59
C THR A 96 13.68 -5.27 -12.06
N PRO A 97 14.75 -5.79 -12.65
CA PRO A 97 14.76 -6.21 -14.05
C PRO A 97 13.59 -7.15 -14.37
N GLY A 98 12.72 -6.74 -15.32
CA GLY A 98 11.54 -7.48 -15.73
C GLY A 98 10.34 -7.38 -14.79
N GLY A 99 10.45 -6.64 -13.70
CA GLY A 99 9.44 -6.59 -12.65
C GLY A 99 9.33 -7.90 -11.88
N MET A 100 8.84 -7.85 -10.67
CA MET A 100 8.64 -9.06 -9.86
C MET A 100 7.36 -8.93 -9.03
N MET A 101 6.53 -9.94 -9.08
CA MET A 101 5.37 -10.06 -8.19
C MET A 101 5.85 -10.41 -6.77
N CYS A 102 5.45 -9.61 -5.79
CA CYS A 102 5.66 -9.91 -4.38
C CYS A 102 4.73 -11.04 -3.93
N ASP A 103 4.91 -11.54 -2.70
CA ASP A 103 4.06 -12.64 -2.22
C ASP A 103 2.62 -12.15 -1.99
N PRO A 104 1.60 -12.88 -2.50
CA PRO A 104 0.21 -12.64 -2.17
C PRO A 104 -0.05 -12.75 -0.67
N HIS A 105 -0.81 -11.81 -0.12
CA HIS A 105 -1.07 -11.72 1.32
C HIS A 105 -2.37 -10.98 1.63
N VAL A 106 -2.72 -10.91 2.91
CA VAL A 106 -3.62 -9.92 3.50
C VAL A 106 -2.85 -9.14 4.54
N ASP A 107 -3.21 -7.88 4.74
CA ASP A 107 -2.52 -7.00 5.71
C ASP A 107 -2.81 -7.37 7.17
N SER A 108 -4.00 -7.90 7.43
CA SER A 108 -4.46 -8.34 8.75
C SER A 108 -5.44 -9.50 8.62
N PRO A 109 -5.41 -10.46 9.57
CA PRO A 109 -6.44 -11.50 9.65
C PRO A 109 -7.80 -10.97 10.11
N ASP A 110 -7.84 -9.80 10.78
CA ASP A 110 -9.06 -9.18 11.25
C ASP A 110 -9.78 -8.43 10.11
N PRO A 111 -11.13 -8.35 10.13
CA PRO A 111 -11.90 -7.60 9.14
C PRO A 111 -11.47 -6.14 9.06
N HIS A 112 -11.13 -5.67 7.86
CA HIS A 112 -10.70 -4.30 7.61
C HIS A 112 -10.95 -3.88 6.16
N VAL A 113 -10.96 -2.58 5.94
CA VAL A 113 -10.88 -2.00 4.60
C VAL A 113 -9.42 -1.63 4.35
N ALA A 114 -8.86 -2.12 3.26
CA ALA A 114 -7.53 -1.75 2.80
C ALA A 114 -7.61 -0.62 1.77
N THR A 115 -6.66 0.31 1.86
CA THR A 115 -6.50 1.37 0.86
C THR A 115 -5.05 1.48 0.42
N ILE A 116 -4.87 1.82 -0.85
CA ILE A 116 -3.57 2.15 -1.43
C ILE A 116 -3.69 3.49 -2.14
N PHE A 117 -2.94 4.48 -1.66
CA PHE A 117 -2.87 5.78 -2.31
C PHE A 117 -1.50 5.95 -2.96
N TYR A 118 -1.49 6.11 -4.28
CA TYR A 118 -0.25 6.15 -5.05
C TYR A 118 0.34 7.56 -5.10
N MET A 119 1.64 7.65 -4.77
CA MET A 119 2.38 8.91 -4.75
C MET A 119 2.99 9.27 -6.11
N ASN A 120 3.21 8.28 -6.98
CA ASN A 120 3.77 8.48 -8.32
C ASN A 120 3.19 7.52 -9.34
N ASP A 121 3.36 7.87 -10.62
CA ASP A 121 3.14 6.92 -11.71
C ASP A 121 4.22 5.84 -11.69
N SER A 122 3.84 4.60 -11.96
CA SER A 122 4.74 3.46 -12.02
C SER A 122 4.11 2.33 -12.82
N ASP A 123 4.91 1.34 -13.21
CA ASP A 123 4.48 0.14 -13.93
C ASP A 123 4.43 -1.14 -13.08
N GLY A 124 4.52 -1.00 -11.76
CA GLY A 124 4.37 -2.11 -10.81
C GLY A 124 2.93 -2.20 -10.28
N PRO A 125 2.01 -2.93 -10.92
CA PRO A 125 0.61 -2.92 -10.54
C PRO A 125 0.34 -3.50 -9.15
N THR A 126 -0.79 -3.10 -8.57
CA THR A 126 -1.42 -3.85 -7.47
C THR A 126 -2.37 -4.85 -8.06
N VAL A 127 -2.22 -6.12 -7.67
CA VAL A 127 -3.07 -7.22 -8.11
C VAL A 127 -3.97 -7.66 -6.97
N ILE A 128 -5.27 -7.72 -7.20
CA ILE A 128 -6.27 -8.27 -6.29
C ILE A 128 -6.78 -9.58 -6.89
N PHE A 129 -6.79 -10.64 -6.07
CA PHE A 129 -7.25 -11.97 -6.46
C PHE A 129 -8.73 -12.18 -6.08
N ASN A 130 -9.38 -13.14 -6.72
CA ASN A 130 -10.74 -13.57 -6.35
C ASN A 130 -10.75 -14.27 -4.99
N GLU A 131 -9.64 -14.89 -4.63
CA GLU A 131 -9.48 -15.66 -3.42
C GLU A 131 -9.38 -14.74 -2.20
N ARG A 132 -9.98 -15.20 -1.10
CA ARG A 132 -10.04 -14.48 0.16
C ARG A 132 -9.27 -15.22 1.24
N TYR A 133 -8.87 -14.49 2.26
CA TYR A 133 -8.28 -15.07 3.45
C TYR A 133 -9.32 -15.92 4.21
N GLU A 134 -9.00 -17.19 4.40
CA GLU A 134 -9.85 -18.20 5.09
C GLU A 134 -9.21 -18.72 6.38
N GLY A 135 -8.33 -17.93 7.00
CA GLY A 135 -7.69 -18.32 8.26
C GLY A 135 -6.41 -19.14 8.12
N SER A 136 -6.00 -19.50 6.89
CA SER A 136 -4.74 -20.22 6.64
C SER A 136 -3.61 -19.26 6.30
N THR A 137 -2.40 -19.56 6.78
CA THR A 137 -1.17 -18.87 6.41
C THR A 137 -0.52 -19.47 5.15
N GLU A 138 -0.99 -20.65 4.70
CA GLU A 138 -0.50 -21.27 3.48
C GLU A 138 -1.38 -20.88 2.31
N ILE A 139 -0.80 -20.13 1.36
CA ILE A 139 -1.45 -19.70 0.12
C ILE A 139 -0.88 -20.52 -1.02
N ASP A 140 -1.72 -21.34 -1.64
CA ASP A 140 -1.39 -22.01 -2.89
C ASP A 140 -1.50 -21.04 -4.05
N GLN A 141 -0.37 -20.42 -4.40
CA GLN A 141 -0.31 -19.40 -5.46
C GLN A 141 -0.77 -19.94 -6.84
N SER A 142 -0.70 -21.25 -7.06
CA SER A 142 -1.11 -21.86 -8.34
C SER A 142 -2.63 -21.81 -8.58
N LYS A 143 -3.40 -21.58 -7.52
CA LYS A 143 -4.86 -21.50 -7.55
C LYS A 143 -5.39 -20.08 -7.60
N LEU A 144 -4.52 -19.08 -7.45
CA LEU A 144 -4.95 -17.70 -7.45
C LEU A 144 -5.41 -17.26 -8.84
N THR A 145 -6.54 -16.59 -8.89
CA THR A 145 -7.12 -16.02 -10.09
C THR A 145 -7.25 -14.51 -9.97
N VAL A 146 -6.72 -13.80 -10.94
CA VAL A 146 -6.72 -12.34 -10.93
C VAL A 146 -8.15 -11.81 -11.08
N GLN A 147 -8.60 -11.02 -10.11
CA GLN A 147 -9.85 -10.29 -10.17
C GLN A 147 -9.66 -8.91 -10.81
N LYS A 148 -8.59 -8.21 -10.40
CA LYS A 148 -8.30 -6.87 -10.91
C LYS A 148 -6.81 -6.55 -10.77
N GLU A 149 -6.27 -5.89 -11.79
CA GLU A 149 -4.97 -5.23 -11.77
C GLU A 149 -5.17 -3.72 -11.78
N ILE A 150 -4.43 -3.01 -10.94
CA ILE A 150 -4.52 -1.56 -10.81
C ILE A 150 -3.13 -0.97 -10.99
N GLU A 151 -2.96 -0.21 -12.08
CA GLU A 151 -1.73 0.52 -12.35
C GLU A 151 -1.56 1.67 -11.36
N PRO A 152 -0.35 1.84 -10.78
CA PRO A 152 -0.02 3.01 -9.99
C PRO A 152 -0.12 4.28 -10.84
N LYS A 153 -0.91 5.23 -10.34
CA LYS A 153 -1.04 6.56 -10.93
C LYS A 153 -1.02 7.60 -9.81
N ALA A 154 -0.25 8.63 -9.97
CA ALA A 154 -0.17 9.72 -9.02
C ALA A 154 -1.56 10.25 -8.64
N ASN A 155 -1.80 10.45 -7.34
CA ASN A 155 -3.09 10.88 -6.78
C ASN A 155 -4.27 9.92 -7.03
N ARG A 156 -4.00 8.63 -7.23
CA ARG A 156 -5.02 7.57 -7.32
C ARG A 156 -5.19 6.90 -5.97
N LEU A 157 -6.43 6.74 -5.54
CA LEU A 157 -6.83 5.94 -4.38
C LEU A 157 -7.49 4.65 -4.84
N LEU A 158 -6.99 3.52 -4.36
CA LEU A 158 -7.61 2.20 -4.44
C LEU A 158 -8.20 1.86 -3.08
N ILE A 159 -9.45 1.39 -3.03
CA ILE A 159 -10.16 0.95 -1.84
C ILE A 159 -10.67 -0.47 -2.09
N PHE A 160 -10.42 -1.39 -1.16
CA PHE A 160 -10.93 -2.75 -1.27
C PHE A 160 -11.13 -3.42 0.10
N ASP A 161 -11.91 -4.50 0.11
CA ASP A 161 -12.06 -5.36 1.29
C ASP A 161 -10.72 -6.05 1.58
N GLY A 162 -10.15 -5.78 2.75
CA GLY A 162 -8.81 -6.22 3.12
C GLY A 162 -8.63 -7.74 3.25
N HIS A 163 -9.71 -8.52 3.21
CA HIS A 163 -9.65 -9.98 3.17
C HIS A 163 -9.45 -10.57 1.76
N TYR A 164 -9.49 -9.76 0.69
CA TYR A 164 -9.00 -10.25 -0.59
C TYR A 164 -7.50 -10.46 -0.55
N LEU A 165 -7.04 -11.63 -1.02
CA LEU A 165 -5.62 -11.82 -1.28
C LEU A 165 -5.17 -10.81 -2.32
N HIS A 166 -4.08 -10.13 -2.04
CA HIS A 166 -3.54 -9.09 -2.92
C HIS A 166 -2.02 -9.07 -2.88
N THR A 167 -1.43 -8.44 -3.88
CA THR A 167 0.02 -8.23 -3.96
C THR A 167 0.35 -6.99 -4.75
N GLY A 168 1.59 -6.52 -4.65
CA GLY A 168 2.18 -5.51 -5.52
C GLY A 168 3.29 -6.11 -6.37
N HIS A 169 3.59 -5.43 -7.47
CA HIS A 169 4.78 -5.72 -8.27
C HIS A 169 5.84 -4.64 -8.05
N THR A 170 7.10 -5.03 -8.18
CA THR A 170 8.18 -4.06 -8.34
C THR A 170 8.12 -3.47 -9.75
N PRO A 171 8.52 -2.20 -9.94
CA PRO A 171 8.55 -1.61 -11.27
C PRO A 171 9.65 -2.21 -12.15
N ALA A 172 9.36 -2.35 -13.46
CA ALA A 172 10.28 -2.83 -14.49
C ALA A 172 10.88 -1.72 -15.37
N HIS A 173 10.20 -0.55 -15.44
CA HIS A 173 10.59 0.57 -16.29
C HIS A 173 10.59 1.92 -15.55
N HIS A 174 10.24 1.93 -14.25
CA HIS A 174 10.29 3.09 -13.36
C HIS A 174 11.32 2.84 -12.26
N ASN A 175 11.92 3.91 -11.72
CA ASN A 175 12.91 3.79 -10.65
C ASN A 175 12.31 3.23 -9.36
N ASN A 176 11.09 3.64 -9.06
CA ASN A 176 10.39 3.25 -7.85
C ASN A 176 8.87 3.26 -8.04
N ARG A 177 8.20 2.64 -7.08
CA ARG A 177 6.77 2.68 -6.87
C ARG A 177 6.56 3.06 -5.41
N VAL A 178 5.96 4.22 -5.18
CA VAL A 178 5.74 4.78 -3.84
C VAL A 178 4.26 4.93 -3.57
N LEU A 179 3.83 4.49 -2.40
CA LEU A 179 2.42 4.52 -2.01
C LEU A 179 2.24 4.67 -0.50
N LEU A 180 1.04 5.08 -0.10
CA LEU A 180 0.56 5.01 1.28
C LEU A 180 -0.42 3.82 1.39
N ASN A 181 -0.01 2.77 2.11
CA ASN A 181 -0.86 1.65 2.47
C ASN A 181 -1.54 1.94 3.81
N SER A 182 -2.87 1.85 3.86
CA SER A 182 -3.61 2.14 5.10
C SER A 182 -4.78 1.19 5.28
N ASN A 183 -5.01 0.79 6.53
CA ASN A 183 -6.06 -0.14 6.92
C ASN A 183 -7.00 0.53 7.91
N PHE A 184 -8.31 0.30 7.73
CA PHE A 184 -9.40 0.96 8.48
C PHE A 184 -10.45 -0.04 8.97
N ASN A 185 -11.15 0.29 10.06
CA ASN A 185 -12.38 -0.40 10.48
C ASN A 185 -13.39 0.52 11.16
#